data_44160e2b8768fabcbec3bf63e97f94dc
#
_entry.id   44160e2b8768fabcbec3bf63e97f94dc
#
_cell.length_a   1.000
_cell.length_b   1.000
_cell.length_c   1.000
_cell.angle_alpha   90.00
_cell.angle_beta   90.00
_cell.angle_gamma   90.00
#
_symmetry.space_group_name_H-M   'P 1'
#
loop_
_entity.id
_entity.type
_entity.pdbx_description
1 polymer ?
#
loop_
_entity_poly.entity_id
_entity_poly.type
_entity_poly.pdbx_seq_one_letter_code
_entity_poly.pdbx_strand_id
1 'polypeptide(L)'
;MENIKAYLRRASLAYYNGAPIMSDEEFDHLAKIAKYDDVGYSSRDNRTPHAFPMYSLQKIFQNELDKNPLKAYDGMVTVSPKLDGAAVSLLYIDGNLHKGLTRGDGKKGVDVTHLLTHLVPKEISYTSSPMLQITGEVVAPRTIKNARNYAAGALNLKDENEFKERDLHFIAYACQPNMTDSLATDLGHLNSFGFDTVLDSDWTEYPDDGIVFRVDNYSDFENFGYTSHHPRGAYALKQIQAGEETTLLDVIWNVGKSGVVAPVAILDPVEIDGATVSRATLHNYAHIEFLGLEIGCRVEVIRSGEIIPKILRRVD
;
A
#
# COMPACT_ATOMS: atom_id res chain seq x y z
N MET A 1 -31.70 -17.88 -18.07
CA MET A 1 -30.39 -17.26 -17.89
C MET A 1 -30.05 -16.99 -16.43
N GLU A 2 -31.01 -16.59 -15.62
CA GLU A 2 -30.80 -16.36 -14.18
C GLU A 2 -30.35 -17.61 -13.40
N ASN A 3 -30.86 -18.75 -13.83
CA ASN A 3 -30.55 -20.06 -13.22
C ASN A 3 -29.09 -20.52 -13.48
N ILE A 4 -28.51 -20.21 -14.65
CA ILE A 4 -27.13 -20.58 -14.99
C ILE A 4 -26.12 -19.73 -14.20
N LYS A 5 -26.37 -18.44 -14.04
CA LYS A 5 -25.49 -17.56 -13.24
C LYS A 5 -25.50 -17.94 -11.76
N ALA A 6 -26.67 -18.31 -11.22
CA ALA A 6 -26.77 -18.81 -9.84
C ALA A 6 -26.02 -20.13 -9.65
N TYR A 7 -26.08 -21.01 -10.65
CA TYR A 7 -25.36 -22.27 -10.66
C TYR A 7 -23.84 -22.07 -10.73
N LEU A 8 -23.36 -21.16 -11.59
CA LEU A 8 -21.95 -20.77 -11.69
C LEU A 8 -21.41 -20.18 -10.38
N ARG A 9 -22.18 -19.32 -9.69
CA ARG A 9 -21.81 -18.84 -8.37
C ARG A 9 -21.65 -19.95 -7.35
N ARG A 10 -22.56 -20.93 -7.35
CA ARG A 10 -22.46 -22.10 -6.46
C ARG A 10 -21.28 -23.00 -6.81
N ALA A 11 -20.97 -23.16 -8.09
CA ALA A 11 -19.82 -23.93 -8.55
C ALA A 11 -18.49 -23.24 -8.16
N SER A 12 -18.39 -21.92 -8.34
CA SER A 12 -17.26 -21.13 -7.87
C SER A 12 -17.05 -21.27 -6.36
N LEU A 13 -18.14 -21.16 -5.57
CA LEU A 13 -18.10 -21.37 -4.13
C LEU A 13 -17.56 -22.76 -3.74
N ALA A 14 -18.05 -23.82 -4.41
CA ALA A 14 -17.66 -25.19 -4.16
C ALA A 14 -16.18 -25.43 -4.52
N TYR A 15 -15.71 -24.88 -5.63
CA TYR A 15 -14.31 -24.97 -6.05
C TYR A 15 -13.35 -24.40 -5.00
N TYR A 16 -13.61 -23.16 -4.52
CA TYR A 16 -12.76 -22.52 -3.52
C TYR A 16 -12.86 -23.12 -2.11
N ASN A 17 -13.93 -23.86 -1.84
CA ASN A 17 -14.07 -24.66 -0.61
C ASN A 17 -13.41 -26.06 -0.71
N GLY A 18 -12.70 -26.36 -1.81
CA GLY A 18 -12.02 -27.63 -2.00
C GLY A 18 -12.94 -28.80 -2.38
N ALA A 19 -14.20 -28.55 -2.72
CA ALA A 19 -15.20 -29.54 -3.14
C ALA A 19 -15.85 -29.14 -4.48
N PRO A 20 -15.10 -29.09 -5.60
CA PRO A 20 -15.62 -28.65 -6.88
C PRO A 20 -16.78 -29.55 -7.35
N ILE A 21 -17.84 -28.92 -7.88
CA ILE A 21 -19.05 -29.59 -8.40
C ILE A 21 -19.07 -29.68 -9.92
N MET A 22 -18.07 -29.14 -10.61
CA MET A 22 -17.84 -29.24 -12.05
C MET A 22 -16.34 -29.06 -12.35
N SER A 23 -15.90 -29.41 -13.54
CA SER A 23 -14.53 -29.14 -14.01
C SER A 23 -14.33 -27.68 -14.41
N ASP A 24 -13.07 -27.23 -14.47
CA ASP A 24 -12.72 -25.86 -14.91
C ASP A 24 -13.17 -25.61 -16.34
N GLU A 25 -13.07 -26.61 -17.23
CA GLU A 25 -13.49 -26.54 -18.62
C GLU A 25 -15.01 -26.38 -18.76
N GLU A 26 -15.81 -27.09 -17.95
CA GLU A 26 -17.26 -26.98 -17.91
C GLU A 26 -17.67 -25.60 -17.35
N PHE A 27 -16.98 -25.12 -16.33
CA PHE A 27 -17.22 -23.81 -15.76
C PHE A 27 -16.98 -22.70 -16.79
N ASP A 28 -15.82 -22.70 -17.45
CA ASP A 28 -15.44 -21.72 -18.45
C ASP A 28 -16.41 -21.72 -19.66
N HIS A 29 -16.83 -22.90 -20.09
CA HIS A 29 -17.81 -23.04 -21.15
C HIS A 29 -19.16 -22.40 -20.79
N LEU A 30 -19.69 -22.72 -19.62
CA LEU A 30 -20.96 -22.18 -19.12
C LEU A 30 -20.86 -20.68 -18.80
N ALA A 31 -19.74 -20.23 -18.27
CA ALA A 31 -19.48 -18.81 -17.98
C ALA A 31 -19.51 -17.98 -19.28
N LYS A 32 -18.89 -18.48 -20.35
CA LYS A 32 -18.90 -17.84 -21.68
C LYS A 32 -20.31 -17.75 -22.26
N ILE A 33 -21.10 -18.84 -22.19
CA ILE A 33 -22.49 -18.86 -22.67
C ILE A 33 -23.37 -17.89 -21.85
N ALA A 34 -23.21 -17.85 -20.53
CA ALA A 34 -24.01 -17.03 -19.64
C ALA A 34 -23.56 -15.56 -19.58
N LYS A 35 -22.45 -15.20 -20.26
CA LYS A 35 -21.76 -13.90 -20.10
C LYS A 35 -21.56 -13.61 -18.60
N TYR A 36 -20.95 -14.57 -17.92
CA TYR A 36 -20.67 -14.52 -16.50
C TYR A 36 -19.24 -14.00 -16.30
N ASP A 37 -19.11 -12.73 -15.95
CA ASP A 37 -17.82 -12.03 -15.80
C ASP A 37 -17.40 -11.89 -14.31
N ASP A 38 -18.14 -12.50 -13.38
CA ASP A 38 -17.73 -12.56 -11.97
C ASP A 38 -16.47 -13.45 -11.87
N VAL A 39 -15.31 -12.85 -11.98
CA VAL A 39 -14.02 -13.52 -11.84
C VAL A 39 -13.75 -13.73 -10.36
N GLY A 40 -13.79 -14.98 -9.95
CA GLY A 40 -13.37 -15.42 -8.63
C GLY A 40 -14.50 -15.40 -7.59
N TYR A 41 -14.45 -16.39 -6.72
CA TYR A 41 -15.14 -16.36 -5.44
C TYR A 41 -14.65 -15.11 -4.69
N SER A 42 -15.47 -14.08 -4.57
CA SER A 42 -15.36 -13.23 -3.41
C SER A 42 -15.74 -14.10 -2.21
N SER A 43 -14.75 -14.74 -1.57
CA SER A 43 -14.86 -15.11 -0.16
C SER A 43 -15.60 -13.95 0.47
N ARG A 44 -16.73 -14.16 1.17
CA ARG A 44 -17.50 -13.11 1.83
C ARG A 44 -16.52 -12.03 2.18
N ASP A 45 -16.69 -10.84 1.59
CA ASP A 45 -15.72 -9.76 1.73
C ASP A 45 -15.60 -9.49 3.24
N ASN A 46 -14.69 -10.20 3.92
CA ASN A 46 -14.48 -10.11 5.37
C ASN A 46 -13.90 -8.75 5.74
N ARG A 47 -13.81 -7.84 4.73
CA ARG A 47 -13.33 -6.49 4.93
C ARG A 47 -14.44 -5.61 5.48
N THR A 48 -14.07 -4.85 6.48
CA THR A 48 -14.91 -3.87 7.17
C THR A 48 -14.68 -2.49 6.54
N PRO A 49 -15.72 -1.68 6.29
CA PRO A 49 -15.54 -0.32 5.81
C PRO A 49 -14.87 0.56 6.88
N HIS A 50 -13.97 1.43 6.43
CA HIS A 50 -13.43 2.52 7.24
C HIS A 50 -14.53 3.55 7.52
N ALA A 51 -14.47 4.23 8.66
CA ALA A 51 -15.37 5.36 8.95
C ALA A 51 -15.08 6.54 8.01
N PHE A 52 -13.79 6.77 7.70
CA PHE A 52 -13.32 7.74 6.71
C PHE A 52 -12.34 7.06 5.75
N PRO A 53 -12.39 7.36 4.43
CA PRO A 53 -11.50 6.75 3.45
C PRO A 53 -10.02 7.04 3.72
N MET A 54 -9.16 6.05 3.46
CA MET A 54 -7.71 6.16 3.52
C MET A 54 -7.16 6.39 2.11
N TYR A 55 -6.92 7.64 1.73
CA TYR A 55 -6.39 7.99 0.41
C TYR A 55 -4.91 7.62 0.26
N SER A 56 -4.50 7.34 -0.97
CA SER A 56 -3.08 7.30 -1.35
C SER A 56 -2.54 8.72 -1.49
N LEU A 57 -1.22 8.89 -1.55
CA LEU A 57 -0.59 10.16 -1.92
C LEU A 57 -0.16 10.15 -3.38
N GLN A 58 -0.23 11.31 -4.04
CA GLN A 58 0.43 11.51 -5.32
C GLN A 58 1.94 11.34 -5.11
N LYS A 59 2.58 10.60 -6.03
CA LYS A 59 4.04 10.40 -6.01
C LYS A 59 4.68 11.38 -6.98
N ILE A 60 5.71 12.07 -6.51
CA ILE A 60 6.54 12.97 -7.31
C ILE A 60 8.00 12.53 -7.09
N PHE A 61 8.76 12.41 -8.15
CA PHE A 61 10.18 12.08 -8.06
C PHE A 61 11.03 13.34 -8.08
N GLN A 62 12.27 13.25 -7.58
CA GLN A 62 13.16 14.41 -7.48
C GLN A 62 13.39 15.13 -8.82
N ASN A 63 13.38 14.41 -9.93
CA ASN A 63 13.48 14.98 -11.29
C ASN A 63 12.16 15.56 -11.83
N GLU A 64 11.09 15.53 -11.08
CA GLU A 64 9.75 15.99 -11.45
C GLU A 64 9.22 17.08 -10.50
N LEU A 65 10.10 17.81 -9.81
CA LEU A 65 9.74 18.87 -8.87
C LEU A 65 8.93 20.01 -9.49
N ASP A 66 9.02 20.18 -10.80
CA ASP A 66 8.18 21.10 -11.58
C ASP A 66 6.68 20.72 -11.54
N LYS A 67 6.36 19.44 -11.31
CA LYS A 67 5.00 18.90 -11.17
C LYS A 67 4.45 18.99 -9.73
N ASN A 68 5.18 19.64 -8.81
CA ASN A 68 4.76 19.82 -7.43
C ASN A 68 3.40 20.53 -7.36
N PRO A 69 2.33 19.89 -6.82
CA PRO A 69 0.99 20.50 -6.74
C PRO A 69 0.93 21.67 -5.76
N LEU A 70 1.88 21.78 -4.82
CA LEU A 70 1.96 22.85 -3.83
C LEU A 70 2.92 23.99 -4.24
N LYS A 71 3.43 24.02 -5.47
CA LYS A 71 4.42 24.99 -5.94
C LYS A 71 3.98 26.45 -5.80
N ALA A 72 2.70 26.72 -5.96
CA ALA A 72 2.10 28.05 -5.87
C ALA A 72 1.44 28.34 -4.52
N TYR A 73 1.50 27.41 -3.57
CA TYR A 73 0.94 27.58 -2.25
C TYR A 73 1.96 28.27 -1.33
N ASP A 74 1.53 29.32 -0.66
CA ASP A 74 2.36 30.16 0.23
C ASP A 74 2.02 29.98 1.72
N GLY A 75 1.05 29.12 2.04
CA GLY A 75 0.68 28.79 3.42
C GLY A 75 1.61 27.73 4.04
N MET A 76 1.30 27.36 5.27
CA MET A 76 2.07 26.35 6.01
C MET A 76 1.91 24.96 5.40
N VAL A 77 3.05 24.29 5.20
CA VAL A 77 3.13 22.89 4.76
C VAL A 77 3.83 22.09 5.83
N THR A 78 3.21 21.04 6.32
CA THR A 78 3.87 20.05 7.18
C THR A 78 4.76 19.14 6.33
N VAL A 79 5.91 18.79 6.89
CA VAL A 79 6.90 17.90 6.26
C VAL A 79 7.17 16.74 7.22
N SER A 80 7.02 15.53 6.75
CA SER A 80 7.23 14.33 7.57
C SER A 80 7.84 13.19 6.76
N PRO A 81 8.51 12.21 7.41
CA PRO A 81 8.94 11.02 6.71
C PRO A 81 7.73 10.25 6.17
N LYS A 82 7.88 9.69 4.99
CA LYS A 82 6.94 8.70 4.48
C LYS A 82 7.36 7.33 4.98
N LEU A 83 6.94 7.00 6.18
CA LEU A 83 7.25 5.71 6.79
C LEU A 83 6.79 4.55 5.90
N ASP A 84 7.60 3.51 5.85
CA ASP A 84 7.36 2.33 5.02
C ASP A 84 7.08 1.10 5.88
N GLY A 85 5.80 0.86 6.11
CA GLY A 85 5.28 -0.20 6.95
C GLY A 85 3.95 -0.75 6.44
N ALA A 86 2.99 -0.87 7.33
CA ALA A 86 1.62 -1.28 7.04
C ALA A 86 0.63 -0.24 7.55
N ALA A 87 -0.04 0.44 6.63
CA ALA A 87 -1.05 1.45 6.97
C ALA A 87 -2.28 0.82 7.62
N VAL A 88 -2.72 1.42 8.73
CA VAL A 88 -3.92 1.01 9.47
C VAL A 88 -4.77 2.22 9.87
N SER A 89 -6.06 1.98 10.10
CA SER A 89 -6.95 2.94 10.74
C SER A 89 -7.46 2.39 12.07
N LEU A 90 -7.53 3.25 13.07
CA LEU A 90 -8.06 2.99 14.39
C LEU A 90 -9.35 3.80 14.57
N LEU A 91 -10.46 3.17 14.81
CA LEU A 91 -11.73 3.84 15.11
C LEU A 91 -11.97 3.81 16.61
N TYR A 92 -12.01 4.99 17.21
CA TYR A 92 -12.45 5.19 18.59
C TYR A 92 -13.90 5.66 18.60
N ILE A 93 -14.70 5.11 19.49
CA ILE A 93 -16.08 5.53 19.77
C ILE A 93 -16.17 5.86 21.25
N ASP A 94 -16.63 7.07 21.58
CA ASP A 94 -16.70 7.60 22.95
C ASP A 94 -15.37 7.38 23.72
N GLY A 95 -14.25 7.62 23.03
CA GLY A 95 -12.90 7.45 23.57
C GLY A 95 -12.37 6.02 23.66
N ASN A 96 -13.18 5.00 23.35
CA ASN A 96 -12.77 3.60 23.41
C ASN A 96 -12.40 3.06 22.03
N LEU A 97 -11.30 2.30 21.92
CA LEU A 97 -10.91 1.63 20.67
C LEU A 97 -11.98 0.59 20.29
N HIS A 98 -12.69 0.88 19.21
CA HIS A 98 -13.76 0.04 18.69
C HIS A 98 -13.28 -0.89 17.58
N LYS A 99 -12.46 -0.36 16.65
CA LYS A 99 -11.91 -1.13 15.50
C LYS A 99 -10.53 -0.68 15.12
N GLY A 100 -9.72 -1.65 14.69
CA GLY A 100 -8.46 -1.44 14.02
C GLY A 100 -8.46 -2.20 12.69
N LEU A 101 -8.30 -1.51 11.57
CA LEU A 101 -8.41 -2.08 10.24
C LEU A 101 -7.13 -1.86 9.44
N THR A 102 -6.71 -2.87 8.68
CA THR A 102 -5.68 -2.66 7.65
C THR A 102 -6.23 -1.72 6.57
N ARG A 103 -5.37 -1.01 5.86
CA ARG A 103 -5.80 -0.06 4.81
C ARG A 103 -6.67 -0.70 3.72
N GLY A 104 -6.35 -1.93 3.29
CA GLY A 104 -7.03 -2.59 2.18
C GLY A 104 -7.00 -1.75 0.88
N ASP A 105 -8.17 -1.53 0.28
CA ASP A 105 -8.35 -0.68 -0.90
C ASP A 105 -8.56 0.82 -0.58
N GLY A 106 -8.42 1.19 0.69
CA GLY A 106 -8.66 2.53 1.21
C GLY A 106 -10.11 2.82 1.59
N LYS A 107 -11.05 1.97 1.21
CA LYS A 107 -12.47 2.05 1.60
C LYS A 107 -12.84 0.98 2.60
N LYS A 108 -12.22 -0.20 2.50
CA LYS A 108 -12.44 -1.35 3.36
C LYS A 108 -11.13 -2.05 3.68
N GLY A 109 -10.94 -2.46 4.93
CA GLY A 109 -9.78 -3.20 5.41
C GLY A 109 -10.15 -4.47 6.17
N VAL A 110 -9.16 -5.30 6.44
CA VAL A 110 -9.29 -6.47 7.30
C VAL A 110 -9.30 -6.01 8.75
N ASP A 111 -10.20 -6.56 9.57
CA ASP A 111 -10.26 -6.28 11.00
C ASP A 111 -9.11 -7.00 11.72
N VAL A 112 -8.23 -6.22 12.32
CA VAL A 112 -7.05 -6.64 13.09
C VAL A 112 -7.05 -5.99 14.47
N THR A 113 -8.23 -5.61 14.97
CA THR A 113 -8.41 -4.92 16.25
C THR A 113 -7.71 -5.64 17.39
N HIS A 114 -7.85 -6.96 17.47
CA HIS A 114 -7.26 -7.79 18.51
C HIS A 114 -5.73 -7.65 18.60
N LEU A 115 -5.05 -7.50 17.45
CA LEU A 115 -3.61 -7.28 17.41
C LEU A 115 -3.25 -5.84 17.81
N LEU A 116 -3.94 -4.86 17.23
CA LEU A 116 -3.63 -3.45 17.44
C LEU A 116 -3.85 -2.96 18.88
N THR A 117 -4.71 -3.64 19.66
CA THR A 117 -4.87 -3.37 21.10
C THR A 117 -3.58 -3.53 21.92
N HIS A 118 -2.54 -4.12 21.34
CA HIS A 118 -1.22 -4.29 21.98
C HIS A 118 -0.22 -3.19 21.60
N LEU A 119 -0.53 -2.38 20.57
CA LEU A 119 0.33 -1.30 20.07
C LEU A 119 -0.19 0.10 20.39
N VAL A 120 -1.49 0.25 20.69
CA VAL A 120 -2.11 1.55 20.82
C VAL A 120 -2.94 1.66 22.10
N PRO A 121 -3.20 2.88 22.62
CA PRO A 121 -4.10 3.08 23.75
C PRO A 121 -5.48 2.47 23.50
N LYS A 122 -6.01 1.74 24.47
CA LYS A 122 -7.37 1.18 24.40
C LYS A 122 -8.44 2.25 24.66
N GLU A 123 -8.08 3.28 25.42
CA GLU A 123 -8.92 4.41 25.78
C GLU A 123 -8.16 5.72 25.59
N ILE A 124 -8.85 6.74 25.09
CA ILE A 124 -8.31 8.09 24.90
C ILE A 124 -9.28 9.12 25.49
N SER A 125 -8.75 10.23 25.99
CA SER A 125 -9.56 11.32 26.58
C SER A 125 -10.11 12.25 25.49
N TYR A 126 -10.86 11.71 24.53
CA TYR A 126 -11.45 12.47 23.44
C TYR A 126 -12.96 12.58 23.60
N THR A 127 -13.48 13.82 23.67
CA THR A 127 -14.89 14.10 23.93
C THR A 127 -15.54 15.06 22.92
N SER A 128 -14.77 15.60 21.96
CA SER A 128 -15.29 16.63 21.03
C SER A 128 -16.22 16.04 19.96
N SER A 129 -16.16 14.74 19.71
CA SER A 129 -17.02 14.00 18.78
C SER A 129 -17.24 12.58 19.30
N PRO A 130 -18.39 11.94 19.04
CA PRO A 130 -18.62 10.56 19.45
C PRO A 130 -17.69 9.55 18.75
N MET A 131 -17.04 9.93 17.66
CA MET A 131 -16.09 9.08 16.97
C MET A 131 -14.83 9.83 16.52
N LEU A 132 -13.71 9.13 16.51
CA LEU A 132 -12.44 9.58 15.96
C LEU A 132 -11.76 8.42 15.23
N GLN A 133 -11.48 8.58 13.96
CA GLN A 133 -10.61 7.67 13.22
C GLN A 133 -9.19 8.23 13.19
N ILE A 134 -8.23 7.48 13.73
CA ILE A 134 -6.81 7.81 13.67
C ILE A 134 -6.18 6.91 12.60
N THR A 135 -5.40 7.51 11.72
CA THR A 135 -4.70 6.79 10.64
C THR A 135 -3.21 6.88 10.88
N GLY A 136 -2.51 5.76 10.74
CA GLY A 136 -1.07 5.67 10.97
C GLY A 136 -0.44 4.49 10.25
N GLU A 137 0.86 4.35 10.48
CA GLU A 137 1.67 3.26 9.93
C GLU A 137 2.16 2.36 11.07
N VAL A 138 1.99 1.06 10.93
CA VAL A 138 2.68 0.07 11.76
C VAL A 138 4.02 -0.22 11.12
N VAL A 139 5.10 0.07 11.85
CA VAL A 139 6.48 -0.03 11.39
C VAL A 139 7.29 -1.00 12.24
N ALA A 140 8.41 -1.45 11.70
CA ALA A 140 9.44 -2.21 12.40
C ALA A 140 10.81 -1.56 12.16
N PRO A 141 11.78 -1.69 13.09
CA PRO A 141 13.10 -1.10 12.94
C PRO A 141 13.84 -1.51 11.67
N ARG A 142 14.64 -0.61 11.09
CA ARG A 142 15.50 -0.88 9.90
C ARG A 142 16.50 -2.02 10.11
N THR A 143 16.82 -2.33 11.35
CA THR A 143 17.69 -3.47 11.70
C THR A 143 17.06 -4.81 11.34
N ILE A 144 15.73 -4.86 11.18
CA ILE A 144 15.00 -6.04 10.75
C ILE A 144 15.03 -6.11 9.24
N LYS A 145 15.53 -7.22 8.68
CA LYS A 145 15.53 -7.45 7.24
C LYS A 145 14.10 -7.44 6.70
N ASN A 146 13.86 -6.65 5.64
CA ASN A 146 12.53 -6.44 5.06
C ASN A 146 11.49 -5.96 6.10
N ALA A 147 11.84 -4.95 6.90
CA ALA A 147 11.05 -4.42 8.00
C ALA A 147 9.59 -4.13 7.62
N ARG A 148 9.34 -3.58 6.43
CA ARG A 148 7.99 -3.39 5.89
C ARG A 148 7.19 -4.70 5.79
N ASN A 149 7.79 -5.75 5.18
CA ASN A 149 7.11 -7.04 5.05
C ASN A 149 6.94 -7.72 6.41
N TYR A 150 7.88 -7.50 7.33
CA TYR A 150 7.78 -7.98 8.71
C TYR A 150 6.58 -7.34 9.42
N ALA A 151 6.41 -6.01 9.34
CA ALA A 151 5.27 -5.30 9.91
C ALA A 151 3.94 -5.71 9.27
N ALA A 152 3.88 -5.75 7.92
CA ALA A 152 2.68 -6.17 7.19
C ALA A 152 2.32 -7.66 7.46
N GLY A 153 3.32 -8.52 7.58
CA GLY A 153 3.14 -9.94 7.93
C GLY A 153 2.61 -10.12 9.35
N ALA A 154 3.03 -9.28 10.28
CA ALA A 154 2.58 -9.32 11.67
C ALA A 154 1.07 -9.11 11.79
N LEU A 155 0.49 -8.21 10.98
CA LEU A 155 -0.96 -7.96 10.96
C LEU A 155 -1.80 -9.13 10.41
N ASN A 156 -1.17 -10.19 9.90
CA ASN A 156 -1.84 -11.42 9.47
C ASN A 156 -1.66 -12.58 10.46
N LEU A 157 -0.98 -12.36 11.58
CA LEU A 157 -0.79 -13.37 12.61
C LEU A 157 -2.13 -13.72 13.26
N LYS A 158 -2.30 -15.01 13.57
CA LYS A 158 -3.45 -15.53 14.30
C LYS A 158 -3.19 -15.63 15.80
N ASP A 159 -1.91 -15.76 16.18
CA ASP A 159 -1.46 -15.84 17.56
C ASP A 159 -1.05 -14.44 18.05
N GLU A 160 -1.83 -13.92 19.01
CA GLU A 160 -1.54 -12.64 19.65
C GLU A 160 -0.21 -12.64 20.45
N ASN A 161 0.23 -13.80 20.95
CA ASN A 161 1.49 -13.87 21.70
C ASN A 161 2.67 -13.71 20.73
N GLU A 162 2.62 -14.35 19.55
CA GLU A 162 3.63 -14.12 18.52
C GLU A 162 3.65 -12.66 18.08
N PHE A 163 2.48 -12.02 17.98
CA PHE A 163 2.41 -10.59 17.65
C PHE A 163 3.07 -9.69 18.71
N LYS A 164 2.84 -9.97 20.01
CA LYS A 164 3.44 -9.21 21.13
C LYS A 164 4.95 -9.33 21.21
N GLU A 165 5.52 -10.43 20.73
CA GLU A 165 6.97 -10.63 20.69
C GLU A 165 7.64 -9.88 19.54
N ARG A 166 6.84 -9.33 18.61
CA ARG A 166 7.37 -8.55 17.49
C ARG A 166 7.68 -7.13 17.89
N ASP A 167 8.86 -6.66 17.45
CA ASP A 167 9.27 -5.27 17.60
C ASP A 167 8.54 -4.42 16.56
N LEU A 168 7.38 -3.87 16.98
CA LEU A 168 6.47 -3.10 16.15
C LEU A 168 6.08 -1.80 16.85
N HIS A 169 5.93 -0.75 16.07
CA HIS A 169 5.51 0.56 16.53
C HIS A 169 4.37 1.10 15.67
N PHE A 170 3.41 1.81 16.27
CA PHE A 170 2.36 2.52 15.54
C PHE A 170 2.64 4.01 15.59
N ILE A 171 2.72 4.66 14.42
CA ILE A 171 2.99 6.09 14.29
C ILE A 171 1.85 6.73 13.52
N ALA A 172 1.12 7.64 14.17
CA ALA A 172 -0.03 8.34 13.60
C ALA A 172 0.40 9.46 12.64
N TYR A 173 -0.37 9.64 11.54
CA TYR A 173 -0.13 10.73 10.59
C TYR A 173 -1.39 11.53 10.23
N ALA A 174 -2.57 11.13 10.66
CA ALA A 174 -3.81 11.88 10.45
C ALA A 174 -4.92 11.42 11.40
N CYS A 175 -5.92 12.24 11.61
CA CYS A 175 -7.18 11.86 12.23
C CYS A 175 -8.39 12.48 11.50
N GLN A 176 -9.56 11.90 11.68
CA GLN A 176 -10.85 12.36 11.17
C GLN A 176 -11.99 11.96 12.11
N PRO A 177 -12.98 12.88 12.38
CA PRO A 177 -12.98 14.27 11.92
C PRO A 177 -11.80 15.07 12.47
N ASN A 178 -11.47 16.19 11.81
CA ASN A 178 -10.44 17.09 12.30
C ASN A 178 -10.85 17.65 13.67
N MET A 179 -9.90 17.75 14.59
CA MET A 179 -10.13 18.30 15.94
C MET A 179 -9.96 19.81 15.97
N THR A 180 -9.07 20.34 15.09
CA THR A 180 -8.74 21.74 14.95
C THR A 180 -8.70 22.16 13.47
N ASP A 181 -8.19 23.35 13.17
CA ASP A 181 -8.01 23.84 11.80
C ASP A 181 -6.65 23.47 11.20
N SER A 182 -5.78 22.78 11.95
CA SER A 182 -4.38 22.50 11.59
C SER A 182 -4.03 21.04 11.85
N LEU A 183 -3.41 20.40 10.86
CA LEU A 183 -2.89 19.04 10.98
C LEU A 183 -1.83 18.91 12.09
N ALA A 184 -0.89 19.87 12.16
CA ALA A 184 0.17 19.83 13.16
C ALA A 184 -0.41 19.93 14.58
N THR A 185 -1.45 20.75 14.78
CA THR A 185 -2.14 20.84 16.07
C THR A 185 -2.87 19.56 16.42
N ASP A 186 -3.56 18.95 15.44
CA ASP A 186 -4.25 17.67 15.66
C ASP A 186 -3.27 16.55 16.01
N LEU A 187 -2.11 16.47 15.36
CA LEU A 187 -1.07 15.50 15.70
C LEU A 187 -0.52 15.74 17.12
N GLY A 188 -0.35 17.00 17.53
CA GLY A 188 0.00 17.33 18.91
C GLY A 188 -1.06 16.87 19.93
N HIS A 189 -2.35 16.93 19.57
CA HIS A 189 -3.42 16.36 20.40
C HIS A 189 -3.34 14.83 20.45
N LEU A 190 -3.07 14.16 19.32
CA LEU A 190 -2.87 12.70 19.31
C LEU A 190 -1.72 12.28 20.21
N ASN A 191 -0.65 13.08 20.23
CA ASN A 191 0.47 12.85 21.13
C ASN A 191 0.03 12.94 22.61
N SER A 192 -0.81 13.93 22.96
CA SER A 192 -1.38 14.05 24.32
C SER A 192 -2.30 12.86 24.69
N PHE A 193 -2.82 12.13 23.72
CA PHE A 193 -3.59 10.89 23.93
C PHE A 193 -2.71 9.64 24.03
N GLY A 194 -1.39 9.78 23.90
CA GLY A 194 -0.42 8.68 24.01
C GLY A 194 -0.06 8.02 22.68
N PHE A 195 -0.28 8.70 21.55
CA PHE A 195 0.21 8.26 20.26
C PHE A 195 1.52 8.95 19.89
N ASP A 196 2.45 8.21 19.34
CA ASP A 196 3.53 8.79 18.58
C ASP A 196 3.02 9.26 17.22
N THR A 197 3.52 10.40 16.74
CA THR A 197 3.10 10.99 15.47
C THR A 197 4.28 11.29 14.56
N VAL A 198 4.03 11.40 13.26
CA VAL A 198 5.10 11.66 12.27
C VAL A 198 5.80 13.02 12.43
N LEU A 199 5.31 13.91 13.31
CA LEU A 199 5.90 15.22 13.56
C LEU A 199 6.68 15.32 14.89
N ASP A 200 6.65 14.29 15.75
CA ASP A 200 7.18 14.38 17.12
C ASP A 200 8.70 14.28 17.22
N SER A 201 9.31 13.44 16.37
CA SER A 201 10.72 13.12 16.50
C SER A 201 11.35 12.65 15.20
N ASP A 202 12.66 12.42 15.27
CA ASP A 202 13.42 11.83 14.18
C ASP A 202 13.16 10.31 14.12
N TRP A 203 12.44 9.88 13.08
CA TRP A 203 12.08 8.48 12.83
C TRP A 203 13.10 7.72 11.98
N THR A 204 14.38 8.11 12.01
CA THR A 204 15.44 7.49 11.19
C THR A 204 15.68 6.02 11.51
N GLU A 205 15.25 5.55 12.67
CA GLU A 205 15.30 4.13 13.03
C GLU A 205 14.32 3.25 12.24
N TYR A 206 13.28 3.84 11.64
CA TYR A 206 12.30 3.13 10.82
C TYR A 206 12.51 3.36 9.32
N PRO A 207 12.16 2.39 8.46
CA PRO A 207 12.26 2.56 7.03
C PRO A 207 11.26 3.63 6.55
N ASP A 208 11.72 4.46 5.61
CA ASP A 208 10.90 5.40 4.87
C ASP A 208 11.16 5.24 3.37
N ASP A 209 10.20 5.62 2.54
CA ASP A 209 10.32 5.59 1.08
C ASP A 209 10.21 6.98 0.46
N GLY A 210 10.46 8.03 1.26
CA GLY A 210 10.45 9.42 0.83
C GLY A 210 9.98 10.40 1.90
N ILE A 211 9.56 11.57 1.46
CA ILE A 211 9.11 12.67 2.31
C ILE A 211 7.69 13.07 1.91
N VAL A 212 6.81 13.23 2.88
CA VAL A 212 5.44 13.73 2.68
C VAL A 212 5.40 15.22 2.89
N PHE A 213 4.83 15.94 1.94
CA PHE A 213 4.46 17.35 2.04
C PHE A 213 2.94 17.44 2.05
N ARG A 214 2.38 18.13 3.02
CA ARG A 214 0.93 18.30 3.16
C ARG A 214 0.58 19.68 3.64
N VAL A 215 -0.42 20.32 3.04
CA VAL A 215 -1.01 21.57 3.49
C VAL A 215 -1.51 21.39 4.92
N ASP A 216 -1.07 22.26 5.83
CA ASP A 216 -1.38 22.15 7.26
C ASP A 216 -2.82 22.56 7.57
N ASN A 217 -3.26 23.73 7.04
CA ASN A 217 -4.62 24.21 7.26
C ASN A 217 -5.64 23.34 6.52
N TYR A 218 -6.63 22.83 7.24
CA TYR A 218 -7.62 21.91 6.66
C TYR A 218 -8.55 22.58 5.65
N SER A 219 -8.91 23.86 5.83
CA SER A 219 -9.74 24.58 4.85
C SER A 219 -9.01 24.71 3.52
N ASP A 220 -7.73 25.07 3.57
CA ASP A 220 -6.90 25.17 2.36
C ASP A 220 -6.69 23.79 1.74
N PHE A 221 -6.43 22.76 2.55
CA PHE A 221 -6.30 21.38 2.08
C PHE A 221 -7.53 20.91 1.31
N GLU A 222 -8.74 21.16 1.83
CA GLU A 222 -9.99 20.81 1.17
C GLU A 222 -10.21 21.62 -0.12
N ASN A 223 -9.78 22.89 -0.17
CA ASN A 223 -9.86 23.74 -1.36
C ASN A 223 -9.01 23.20 -2.53
N PHE A 224 -7.90 22.50 -2.27
CA PHE A 224 -7.15 21.79 -3.31
C PHE A 224 -7.96 20.67 -3.96
N GLY A 225 -8.90 20.09 -3.21
CA GLY A 225 -9.77 19.00 -3.66
C GLY A 225 -9.01 17.68 -3.85
N TYR A 226 -9.70 16.74 -4.50
CA TYR A 226 -9.27 15.36 -4.62
C TYR A 226 -9.27 14.90 -6.08
N THR A 227 -8.47 13.90 -6.37
CA THR A 227 -8.63 13.01 -7.53
C THR A 227 -9.41 11.76 -7.09
N SER A 228 -9.63 10.81 -8.00
CA SER A 228 -10.24 9.51 -7.63
C SER A 228 -9.38 8.70 -6.63
N HIS A 229 -8.10 9.01 -6.48
CA HIS A 229 -7.14 8.19 -5.72
C HIS A 229 -6.38 8.92 -4.63
N HIS A 230 -6.22 10.25 -4.73
CA HIS A 230 -5.40 11.02 -3.79
C HIS A 230 -5.88 12.47 -3.65
N PRO A 231 -5.65 13.13 -2.49
CA PRO A 231 -5.83 14.57 -2.33
C PRO A 231 -4.77 15.33 -3.14
N ARG A 232 -5.11 16.53 -3.59
CA ARG A 232 -4.15 17.43 -4.27
C ARG A 232 -3.37 18.32 -3.30
N GLY A 233 -3.86 18.49 -2.07
CA GLY A 233 -3.18 19.24 -1.01
C GLY A 233 -2.02 18.51 -0.33
N ALA A 234 -1.66 17.30 -0.82
CA ALA A 234 -0.54 16.52 -0.31
C ALA A 234 0.14 15.70 -1.40
N TYR A 235 1.45 15.48 -1.26
CA TYR A 235 2.20 14.58 -2.12
C TYR A 235 3.36 13.92 -1.38
N ALA A 236 3.85 12.81 -1.91
CA ALA A 236 5.05 12.14 -1.46
C ALA A 236 6.17 12.40 -2.46
N LEU A 237 7.23 13.05 -2.00
CA LEU A 237 8.48 13.19 -2.75
C LEU A 237 9.30 11.91 -2.54
N LYS A 238 9.48 11.16 -3.62
CA LYS A 238 10.29 9.95 -3.61
C LYS A 238 11.68 10.22 -4.14
N GLN A 239 12.66 9.65 -3.46
CA GLN A 239 14.01 9.57 -4.03
C GLN A 239 13.98 8.61 -5.22
N ILE A 240 14.73 8.94 -6.26
CA ILE A 240 15.02 7.98 -7.32
C ILE A 240 15.98 7.00 -6.68
N GLN A 241 15.53 5.78 -6.44
CA GLN A 241 16.45 4.71 -6.03
C GLN A 241 17.46 4.53 -7.16
N ALA A 242 18.75 4.65 -6.83
CA ALA A 242 19.79 4.24 -7.75
C ALA A 242 19.58 2.75 -8.03
N GLY A 243 19.54 2.39 -9.31
CA GLY A 243 19.47 1.00 -9.71
C GLY A 243 20.82 0.33 -9.56
N GLU A 244 20.82 -0.99 -9.48
CA GLU A 244 22.02 -1.80 -9.58
C GLU A 244 22.22 -2.23 -11.04
N GLU A 245 23.47 -2.21 -11.48
CA GLU A 245 23.83 -2.58 -12.85
C GLU A 245 24.06 -4.08 -12.96
N THR A 246 23.45 -4.69 -13.97
CA THR A 246 23.64 -6.11 -14.30
C THR A 246 23.57 -6.33 -15.80
N THR A 247 23.72 -7.58 -16.25
CA THR A 247 23.68 -7.96 -17.65
C THR A 247 22.37 -8.63 -18.01
N LEU A 248 21.75 -8.23 -19.12
CA LEU A 248 20.59 -8.91 -19.70
C LEU A 248 21.06 -10.20 -20.41
N LEU A 249 20.78 -11.34 -19.81
CA LEU A 249 21.22 -12.66 -20.33
C LEU A 249 20.27 -13.23 -21.38
N ASP A 250 18.94 -13.04 -21.19
CA ASP A 250 17.91 -13.57 -22.07
C ASP A 250 16.59 -12.85 -21.87
N VAL A 251 15.63 -13.08 -22.77
CA VAL A 251 14.24 -12.61 -22.66
C VAL A 251 13.28 -13.77 -22.88
N ILE A 252 12.56 -14.14 -21.86
CA ILE A 252 11.52 -15.20 -21.94
C ILE A 252 10.13 -14.57 -22.12
N TRP A 253 9.30 -15.20 -22.92
CA TRP A 253 7.96 -14.76 -23.23
C TRP A 253 6.94 -15.65 -22.55
N ASN A 254 6.24 -15.10 -21.55
CA ASN A 254 5.20 -15.81 -20.83
C ASN A 254 3.82 -15.42 -21.35
N VAL A 255 2.97 -16.42 -21.53
CA VAL A 255 1.56 -16.18 -21.88
C VAL A 255 0.75 -16.22 -20.59
N GLY A 256 0.13 -15.11 -20.24
CA GLY A 256 -0.77 -15.02 -19.09
C GLY A 256 -2.10 -15.75 -19.32
N LYS A 257 -2.86 -16.00 -18.26
CA LYS A 257 -4.19 -16.64 -18.34
C LYS A 257 -5.17 -15.91 -19.27
N SER A 258 -4.99 -14.62 -19.49
CA SER A 258 -5.78 -13.78 -20.40
C SER A 258 -5.31 -13.84 -21.86
N GLY A 259 -4.30 -14.67 -22.20
CA GLY A 259 -3.67 -14.72 -23.53
C GLY A 259 -2.70 -13.57 -23.81
N VAL A 260 -2.49 -12.66 -22.86
CA VAL A 260 -1.52 -11.57 -23.00
C VAL A 260 -0.11 -12.12 -22.85
N VAL A 261 0.75 -11.80 -23.83
CA VAL A 261 2.17 -12.16 -23.83
C VAL A 261 2.95 -11.09 -23.08
N ALA A 262 3.61 -11.48 -21.99
CA ALA A 262 4.44 -10.60 -21.17
C ALA A 262 5.90 -11.04 -21.21
N PRO A 263 6.84 -10.19 -21.69
CA PRO A 263 8.26 -10.49 -21.66
C PRO A 263 8.85 -10.30 -20.26
N VAL A 264 9.76 -11.19 -19.89
CA VAL A 264 10.53 -11.16 -18.65
C VAL A 264 12.00 -11.25 -18.98
N ALA A 265 12.79 -10.30 -18.50
CA ALA A 265 14.24 -10.32 -18.60
C ALA A 265 14.82 -11.39 -17.66
N ILE A 266 15.76 -12.16 -18.15
CA ILE A 266 16.67 -12.98 -17.35
C ILE A 266 17.96 -12.20 -17.20
N LEU A 267 18.38 -11.99 -15.96
CA LEU A 267 19.49 -11.15 -15.58
C LEU A 267 20.61 -11.97 -14.94
N ASP A 268 21.84 -11.52 -15.08
CA ASP A 268 22.90 -11.98 -14.20
C ASP A 268 22.50 -11.59 -12.76
N PRO A 269 22.49 -12.53 -11.78
CA PRO A 269 21.99 -12.25 -10.45
C PRO A 269 22.67 -11.06 -9.78
N VAL A 270 21.87 -10.12 -9.27
CA VAL A 270 22.35 -8.90 -8.61
C VAL A 270 21.59 -8.69 -7.31
N GLU A 271 22.26 -8.19 -6.29
CA GLU A 271 21.63 -7.87 -4.99
C GLU A 271 21.02 -6.47 -5.03
N ILE A 272 19.71 -6.38 -4.78
CA ILE A 272 18.98 -5.11 -4.71
C ILE A 272 18.12 -5.12 -3.45
N ASP A 273 18.35 -4.18 -2.55
CA ASP A 273 17.61 -4.03 -1.27
C ASP A 273 17.53 -5.36 -0.49
N GLY A 274 18.68 -6.05 -0.37
CA GLY A 274 18.80 -7.29 0.38
C GLY A 274 18.10 -8.52 -0.22
N ALA A 275 17.77 -8.47 -1.52
CA ALA A 275 17.25 -9.61 -2.26
C ALA A 275 18.03 -9.83 -3.55
N THR A 276 18.33 -11.09 -3.87
CA THR A 276 18.95 -11.47 -5.14
C THR A 276 17.91 -11.40 -6.27
N VAL A 277 18.14 -10.54 -7.24
CA VAL A 277 17.29 -10.33 -8.41
C VAL A 277 17.95 -10.98 -9.62
N SER A 278 17.25 -11.95 -10.24
CA SER A 278 17.66 -12.62 -11.48
C SER A 278 16.62 -12.51 -12.59
N ARG A 279 15.49 -11.83 -12.33
CA ARG A 279 14.43 -11.60 -13.32
C ARG A 279 13.82 -10.22 -13.13
N ALA A 280 13.47 -9.54 -14.23
CA ALA A 280 12.78 -8.25 -14.21
C ALA A 280 11.66 -8.20 -15.24
N THR A 281 10.59 -7.46 -14.94
CA THR A 281 9.52 -7.26 -15.94
C THR A 281 9.97 -6.33 -17.06
N LEU A 282 9.57 -6.67 -18.28
CA LEU A 282 9.76 -5.84 -19.47
C LEU A 282 8.44 -5.27 -20.00
N HIS A 283 7.34 -5.48 -19.27
CA HIS A 283 6.01 -5.00 -19.58
C HIS A 283 5.47 -5.50 -20.93
N ASN A 284 6.05 -5.06 -22.05
CA ASN A 284 5.65 -5.41 -23.41
C ASN A 284 6.82 -5.20 -24.40
N TYR A 285 6.62 -5.60 -25.66
CA TYR A 285 7.62 -5.47 -26.72
C TYR A 285 8.05 -4.01 -27.00
N ALA A 286 7.10 -3.07 -27.02
CA ALA A 286 7.42 -1.66 -27.26
C ALA A 286 8.32 -1.06 -26.18
N HIS A 287 8.26 -1.57 -24.95
CA HIS A 287 9.16 -1.15 -23.87
C HIS A 287 10.58 -1.65 -24.09
N ILE A 288 10.76 -2.85 -24.65
CA ILE A 288 12.09 -3.39 -25.02
C ILE A 288 12.74 -2.52 -26.10
N GLU A 289 11.96 -2.18 -27.14
CA GLU A 289 12.42 -1.28 -28.22
C GLU A 289 12.75 0.12 -27.71
N PHE A 290 11.87 0.68 -26.87
CA PHE A 290 12.08 2.02 -26.28
C PHE A 290 13.38 2.10 -25.47
N LEU A 291 13.73 1.06 -24.73
CA LEU A 291 14.96 0.99 -23.95
C LEU A 291 16.18 0.53 -24.79
N GLY A 292 15.98 0.13 -26.04
CA GLY A 292 17.05 -0.36 -26.91
C GLY A 292 17.75 -1.61 -26.37
N LEU A 293 16.99 -2.54 -25.74
CA LEU A 293 17.56 -3.70 -25.08
C LEU A 293 17.96 -4.78 -26.07
N GLU A 294 19.17 -5.30 -25.89
CA GLU A 294 19.73 -6.44 -26.62
C GLU A 294 20.29 -7.45 -25.63
N ILE A 295 20.26 -8.73 -26.00
CA ILE A 295 20.88 -9.77 -25.16
C ILE A 295 22.37 -9.50 -25.04
N GLY A 296 22.87 -9.48 -23.81
CA GLY A 296 24.26 -9.16 -23.48
C GLY A 296 24.48 -7.70 -23.09
N CYS A 297 23.52 -6.78 -23.29
CA CYS A 297 23.66 -5.38 -22.87
C CYS A 297 23.67 -5.25 -21.35
N ARG A 298 24.30 -4.18 -20.85
CA ARG A 298 24.22 -3.80 -19.44
C ARG A 298 22.98 -2.97 -19.19
N VAL A 299 22.33 -3.24 -18.09
CA VAL A 299 21.06 -2.60 -17.70
C VAL A 299 21.09 -2.19 -16.23
N GLU A 300 20.45 -1.06 -15.95
CA GLU A 300 20.17 -0.63 -14.58
C GLU A 300 18.81 -1.17 -14.15
N VAL A 301 18.78 -1.87 -13.01
CA VAL A 301 17.59 -2.56 -12.49
C VAL A 301 17.25 -2.01 -11.13
N ILE A 302 15.95 -1.75 -10.88
CA ILE A 302 15.42 -1.39 -9.56
C ILE A 302 14.33 -2.34 -9.15
N ARG A 303 14.00 -2.36 -7.85
CA ARG A 303 12.79 -3.00 -7.33
C ARG A 303 11.70 -1.96 -7.16
N SER A 304 10.74 -1.92 -8.08
CA SER A 304 9.61 -0.98 -8.02
C SER A 304 8.72 -1.30 -6.82
N GLY A 305 8.61 -0.35 -5.89
CA GLY A 305 7.89 -0.54 -4.63
C GLY A 305 8.50 -1.63 -3.76
N GLU A 306 9.83 -1.80 -3.84
CA GLU A 306 10.62 -2.81 -3.13
C GLU A 306 10.26 -4.28 -3.42
N ILE A 307 9.36 -4.53 -4.38
CA ILE A 307 8.84 -5.87 -4.64
C ILE A 307 9.12 -6.33 -6.07
N ILE A 308 8.76 -5.55 -7.08
CA ILE A 308 8.80 -5.98 -8.49
C ILE A 308 10.05 -5.42 -9.19
N PRO A 309 11.01 -6.29 -9.59
CA PRO A 309 12.15 -5.85 -10.36
C PRO A 309 11.74 -5.37 -11.75
N LYS A 310 12.30 -4.22 -12.17
CA LYS A 310 12.15 -3.68 -13.54
C LYS A 310 13.45 -3.07 -14.03
N ILE A 311 13.66 -3.12 -15.32
CA ILE A 311 14.77 -2.41 -15.99
C ILE A 311 14.39 -0.95 -16.12
N LEU A 312 15.27 -0.05 -15.67
CA LEU A 312 15.11 1.41 -15.84
C LEU A 312 15.62 1.88 -17.20
N ARG A 313 16.81 1.43 -17.56
CA ARG A 313 17.51 1.84 -18.78
C ARG A 313 18.63 0.87 -19.15
N ARG A 314 19.08 0.94 -20.38
CA ARG A 314 20.36 0.41 -20.83
C ARG A 314 21.48 1.39 -20.41
N VAL A 315 22.65 0.88 -20.01
CA VAL A 315 23.77 1.70 -19.48
C VAL A 315 25.04 1.63 -20.33
N ASP A 316 25.07 0.75 -21.33
CA ASP A 316 26.15 0.63 -22.31
C ASP A 316 25.75 1.16 -23.70
#